data_081c96b4a20771f37df642a3e31203e3
#
_entry.id   081c96b4a20771f37df642a3e31203e3
#
_cell.length_a   1.000
_cell.length_b   1.000
_cell.length_c   1.000
_cell.angle_alpha   90.00
_cell.angle_beta   90.00
_cell.angle_gamma   90.00
#
_symmetry.space_group_name_H-M   'P 1'
#
loop_
_entity.id
_entity.type
_entity.pdbx_description
1 polymer ?
#
loop_
_entity_poly.entity_id
_entity_poly.type
_entity_poly.pdbx_seq_one_letter_code
_entity_poly.pdbx_strand_id
1 'polypeptide(L)'
;MLSERMLTTAVRSCATRFMNIKPCTEPRIPGPNAGQRYMLYAHIPFCERLCPYCSFNRFPFSEKRAVPYFKNLRAELMMVKELGYDFDSLYIGGGTPTIMIDELCDFIDLAKREFSIKEVSCETNPNHLIPSYLDKLQGRVDRLSVGVQSFDNGLLKQMDRYDKYGSGESILESIKVAAPYFKSLNVDMIFNFPAQTEEILRRDLEMVIEGGSGQTTFYPLMASPSVEKSLARTVGKVDYEREQRFYEIISETLAGGANSPYVHGSAWTFNKREDEEPAAKTPGDGQMIDEYIVDYEEYPAIGSGGMTYLGHTQY
;
A
#
# COMPACT_ATOMS: atom_id res chain seq x y z
N MET A 1 -25.79 11.29 18.56
CA MET A 1 -24.59 10.67 19.15
C MET A 1 -24.84 9.31 19.84
N LEU A 2 -26.08 8.93 20.12
CA LEU A 2 -26.38 7.53 20.46
C LEU A 2 -26.23 6.56 19.26
N SER A 3 -26.27 7.12 18.06
CA SER A 3 -26.31 6.37 16.81
C SER A 3 -25.00 5.70 16.43
N GLU A 4 -23.88 6.32 16.65
CA GLU A 4 -22.58 5.84 16.11
C GLU A 4 -22.03 4.64 16.86
N ARG A 5 -22.03 4.68 18.21
CA ARG A 5 -21.65 3.51 19.03
C ARG A 5 -22.62 2.35 18.85
N MET A 6 -23.92 2.62 18.74
CA MET A 6 -24.91 1.60 18.46
C MET A 6 -24.76 1.04 17.06
N LEU A 7 -24.53 1.88 16.06
CA LEU A 7 -24.30 1.46 14.69
C LEU A 7 -23.01 0.62 14.58
N THR A 8 -21.91 1.08 15.16
CA THR A 8 -20.64 0.32 15.20
C THR A 8 -20.80 -1.02 15.92
N THR A 9 -21.53 -1.05 17.03
CA THR A 9 -21.81 -2.28 17.77
C THR A 9 -22.71 -3.21 16.95
N ALA A 10 -23.73 -2.68 16.29
CA ALA A 10 -24.62 -3.45 15.42
C ALA A 10 -23.86 -3.99 14.20
N VAL A 11 -23.05 -3.17 13.54
CA VAL A 11 -22.22 -3.59 12.39
C VAL A 11 -21.21 -4.65 12.81
N ARG A 12 -20.51 -4.49 13.94
CA ARG A 12 -19.60 -5.51 14.48
C ARG A 12 -20.32 -6.80 14.83
N SER A 13 -21.50 -6.72 15.46
CA SER A 13 -22.31 -7.89 15.79
C SER A 13 -22.84 -8.59 14.53
N CYS A 14 -23.26 -7.83 13.52
CA CYS A 14 -23.66 -8.37 12.23
C CYS A 14 -22.44 -8.99 11.51
N ALA A 15 -21.32 -8.30 11.41
CA ALA A 15 -20.11 -8.83 10.79
C ALA A 15 -19.65 -10.14 11.44
N THR A 16 -19.62 -10.20 12.78
CA THR A 16 -19.25 -11.44 13.51
C THR A 16 -20.26 -12.58 13.27
N ARG A 17 -21.51 -12.25 12.97
CA ARG A 17 -22.57 -13.24 12.74
C ARG A 17 -22.60 -13.73 11.29
N PHE A 18 -22.23 -12.85 10.33
CA PHE A 18 -22.24 -13.15 8.90
C PHE A 18 -20.87 -13.61 8.38
N MET A 19 -19.77 -13.12 8.95
CA MET A 19 -18.42 -13.62 8.65
C MET A 19 -18.15 -14.91 9.47
N ASN A 20 -18.83 -15.98 9.14
CA ASN A 20 -18.60 -17.27 9.75
C ASN A 20 -17.42 -17.97 9.06
N ILE A 21 -16.20 -17.52 9.35
CA ILE A 21 -14.97 -18.12 8.83
C ILE A 21 -14.83 -19.51 9.45
N LYS A 22 -14.96 -20.54 8.62
CA LYS A 22 -14.75 -21.93 9.04
C LYS A 22 -13.40 -22.41 8.53
N PRO A 23 -12.64 -23.20 9.32
CA PRO A 23 -11.43 -23.84 8.84
C PRO A 23 -11.74 -24.69 7.60
N CYS A 24 -10.96 -24.56 6.54
CA CYS A 24 -11.02 -25.46 5.40
C CYS A 24 -10.28 -26.76 5.75
N THR A 25 -10.91 -27.91 5.54
CA THR A 25 -10.31 -29.22 5.84
C THR A 25 -9.40 -29.73 4.72
N GLU A 26 -9.54 -29.18 3.50
CA GLU A 26 -8.70 -29.50 2.35
C GLU A 26 -8.25 -28.21 1.64
N PRO A 27 -7.14 -27.59 2.09
CA PRO A 27 -6.68 -26.35 1.51
C PRO A 27 -6.05 -26.62 0.13
N ARG A 28 -6.85 -26.62 -0.90
CA ARG A 28 -6.37 -26.59 -2.31
C ARG A 28 -6.79 -25.28 -2.91
N ILE A 29 -5.82 -24.53 -3.42
CA ILE A 29 -6.10 -23.35 -4.23
C ILE A 29 -6.80 -23.84 -5.51
N PRO A 30 -8.04 -23.38 -5.82
CA PRO A 30 -8.73 -23.76 -7.05
C PRO A 30 -7.98 -23.23 -8.28
N GLY A 31 -8.23 -23.79 -9.44
CA GLY A 31 -7.80 -23.21 -10.71
C GLY A 31 -8.62 -21.98 -11.08
N PRO A 32 -8.19 -21.20 -12.09
CA PRO A 32 -8.88 -19.99 -12.51
C PRO A 32 -10.25 -20.27 -13.14
N ASN A 33 -11.18 -19.34 -12.98
CA ASN A 33 -12.46 -19.35 -13.69
C ASN A 33 -12.28 -18.83 -15.11
N ALA A 34 -12.96 -19.47 -16.07
CA ALA A 34 -12.88 -19.07 -17.48
C ALA A 34 -13.41 -17.64 -17.68
N GLY A 35 -12.62 -16.81 -18.35
CA GLY A 35 -12.98 -15.41 -18.67
C GLY A 35 -12.82 -14.41 -17.52
N GLN A 36 -12.39 -14.83 -16.34
CA GLN A 36 -12.10 -13.94 -15.23
C GLN A 36 -10.67 -13.39 -15.34
N ARG A 37 -10.53 -12.10 -15.04
CA ARG A 37 -9.22 -11.44 -14.91
C ARG A 37 -8.73 -11.57 -13.48
N TYR A 38 -7.42 -11.79 -13.33
CA TYR A 38 -6.79 -11.91 -12.02
C TYR A 38 -5.59 -10.98 -11.91
N MET A 39 -5.42 -10.42 -10.70
CA MET A 39 -4.20 -9.81 -10.24
C MET A 39 -3.40 -10.83 -9.42
N LEU A 40 -2.09 -10.80 -9.51
CA LEU A 40 -1.22 -11.50 -8.57
C LEU A 40 -0.73 -10.56 -7.49
N TYR A 41 -0.92 -10.93 -6.22
CA TYR A 41 -0.27 -10.26 -5.10
C TYR A 41 0.98 -11.03 -4.68
N ALA A 42 2.13 -10.36 -4.60
CA ALA A 42 3.38 -10.93 -4.10
C ALA A 42 3.81 -10.22 -2.81
N HIS A 43 3.94 -10.97 -1.70
CA HIS A 43 4.33 -10.43 -0.42
C HIS A 43 5.82 -10.58 -0.15
N ILE A 44 6.52 -9.48 0.16
CA ILE A 44 7.93 -9.48 0.56
C ILE A 44 8.04 -8.93 1.98
N PRO A 45 8.20 -9.80 3.00
CA PRO A 45 7.98 -9.42 4.40
C PRO A 45 9.19 -8.81 5.11
N PHE A 46 10.17 -8.30 4.40
CA PHE A 46 11.40 -7.81 5.02
C PHE A 46 11.43 -6.29 5.11
N CYS A 47 11.82 -5.76 6.29
CA CYS A 47 12.04 -4.34 6.52
C CYS A 47 13.40 -4.10 7.16
N GLU A 48 14.06 -3.00 6.79
CA GLU A 48 15.26 -2.53 7.48
C GLU A 48 14.95 -1.95 8.87
N ARG A 49 13.73 -1.41 9.04
CA ARG A 49 13.18 -0.89 10.29
C ARG A 49 11.79 -1.46 10.54
N LEU A 50 11.51 -1.85 11.78
CA LEU A 50 10.19 -2.29 12.19
C LEU A 50 9.47 -1.14 12.89
N CYS A 51 8.72 -0.35 12.12
CA CYS A 51 7.96 0.79 12.66
C CYS A 51 6.97 0.35 13.74
N PRO A 52 6.88 1.06 14.89
CA PRO A 52 6.10 0.61 16.05
C PRO A 52 4.59 0.55 15.81
N TYR A 53 4.08 1.27 14.81
CA TYR A 53 2.66 1.32 14.46
C TYR A 53 2.23 0.26 13.44
N CYS A 54 3.19 -0.35 12.73
CA CYS A 54 2.87 -1.23 11.60
C CYS A 54 2.40 -2.60 12.06
N SER A 55 1.22 -3.02 11.61
CA SER A 55 0.59 -4.31 11.90
C SER A 55 0.74 -5.35 10.79
N PHE A 56 1.39 -5.02 9.69
CA PHE A 56 1.61 -5.96 8.59
C PHE A 56 2.53 -7.12 8.97
N ASN A 57 2.40 -8.22 8.24
CA ASN A 57 3.31 -9.36 8.38
C ASN A 57 4.69 -9.00 7.86
N ARG A 58 5.62 -8.71 8.78
CA ARG A 58 6.96 -8.22 8.46
C ARG A 58 8.02 -8.71 9.45
N PHE A 59 9.23 -8.84 8.96
CA PHE A 59 10.38 -9.31 9.73
C PHE A 59 11.60 -8.41 9.51
N PRO A 60 12.50 -8.32 10.50
CA PRO A 60 13.77 -7.62 10.30
C PRO A 60 14.53 -8.23 9.13
N PHE A 61 15.08 -7.38 8.28
CA PHE A 61 15.89 -7.81 7.14
C PHE A 61 17.10 -8.63 7.58
N SER A 62 17.35 -9.69 6.82
CA SER A 62 18.55 -10.48 6.89
C SER A 62 18.78 -11.14 5.52
N GLU A 63 19.87 -10.84 4.88
CA GLU A 63 20.23 -11.41 3.58
C GLU A 63 20.19 -12.94 3.58
N LYS A 64 20.69 -13.55 4.66
CA LYS A 64 20.65 -15.02 4.87
C LYS A 64 19.23 -15.60 4.77
N ARG A 65 18.19 -14.82 5.13
CA ARG A 65 16.78 -15.22 5.03
C ARG A 65 16.15 -14.77 3.71
N ALA A 66 16.53 -13.60 3.23
CA ALA A 66 15.90 -13.00 2.05
C ALA A 66 16.28 -13.71 0.75
N VAL A 67 17.56 -14.10 0.57
CA VAL A 67 18.01 -14.83 -0.64
C VAL A 67 17.21 -16.12 -0.86
N PRO A 68 17.13 -17.07 0.10
CA PRO A 68 16.31 -18.27 -0.09
C PRO A 68 14.81 -17.95 -0.19
N TYR A 69 14.35 -16.85 0.42
CA TYR A 69 12.96 -16.40 0.29
C TYR A 69 12.62 -16.05 -1.15
N PHE A 70 13.40 -15.20 -1.81
CA PHE A 70 13.18 -14.85 -3.23
C PHE A 70 13.24 -16.05 -4.16
N LYS A 71 14.13 -17.02 -3.86
CA LYS A 71 14.15 -18.31 -4.58
C LYS A 71 12.81 -19.04 -4.45
N ASN A 72 12.27 -19.12 -3.23
CA ASN A 72 10.98 -19.78 -2.98
C ASN A 72 9.82 -18.99 -3.59
N LEU A 73 9.85 -17.66 -3.52
CA LEU A 73 8.82 -16.80 -4.13
C LEU A 73 8.72 -17.05 -5.65
N ARG A 74 9.86 -17.21 -6.34
CA ARG A 74 9.89 -17.61 -7.76
C ARG A 74 9.34 -19.03 -7.99
N ALA A 75 9.57 -19.94 -7.05
CA ALA A 75 8.97 -21.28 -7.14
C ALA A 75 7.45 -21.23 -6.94
N GLU A 76 6.94 -20.46 -5.96
CA GLU A 76 5.51 -20.25 -5.76
C GLU A 76 4.86 -19.61 -6.99
N LEU A 77 5.52 -18.66 -7.66
CA LEU A 77 5.08 -18.07 -8.91
C LEU A 77 4.84 -19.15 -9.99
N MET A 78 5.75 -20.10 -10.11
CA MET A 78 5.60 -21.20 -11.08
C MET A 78 4.51 -22.19 -10.66
N MET A 79 4.31 -22.43 -9.36
CA MET A 79 3.18 -23.27 -8.88
C MET A 79 1.83 -22.67 -9.27
N VAL A 80 1.68 -21.35 -9.17
CA VAL A 80 0.43 -20.67 -9.57
C VAL A 80 0.21 -20.76 -11.08
N LYS A 81 1.29 -20.69 -11.88
CA LYS A 81 1.24 -20.94 -13.32
C LYS A 81 0.78 -22.37 -13.65
N GLU A 82 1.30 -23.36 -12.93
CA GLU A 82 0.92 -24.78 -13.13
C GLU A 82 -0.57 -25.02 -12.79
N LEU A 83 -1.19 -24.20 -11.91
CA LEU A 83 -2.63 -24.23 -11.67
C LEU A 83 -3.45 -23.65 -12.82
N GLY A 84 -2.81 -23.07 -13.83
CA GLY A 84 -3.46 -22.52 -15.03
C GLY A 84 -3.82 -21.03 -14.95
N TYR A 85 -3.37 -20.31 -13.93
CA TYR A 85 -3.58 -18.85 -13.84
C TYR A 85 -2.77 -18.10 -14.90
N ASP A 86 -3.36 -17.01 -15.38
CA ASP A 86 -2.68 -15.91 -16.06
C ASP A 86 -3.09 -14.60 -15.39
N PHE A 87 -2.17 -13.64 -15.36
CA PHE A 87 -2.34 -12.37 -14.67
C PHE A 87 -2.08 -11.22 -15.62
N ASP A 88 -2.94 -10.22 -15.60
CA ASP A 88 -2.72 -8.96 -16.32
C ASP A 88 -2.14 -7.86 -15.44
N SER A 89 -2.10 -8.06 -14.13
CA SER A 89 -1.54 -7.13 -13.15
C SER A 89 -0.78 -7.85 -12.04
N LEU A 90 0.32 -7.21 -11.56
CA LEU A 90 1.14 -7.68 -10.44
C LEU A 90 1.28 -6.58 -9.40
N TYR A 91 0.85 -6.86 -8.17
CA TYR A 91 1.10 -6.00 -7.02
C TYR A 91 2.13 -6.63 -6.10
N ILE A 92 3.19 -5.88 -5.77
CA ILE A 92 4.28 -6.34 -4.90
C ILE A 92 4.30 -5.46 -3.65
N GLY A 93 3.89 -6.04 -2.53
CA GLY A 93 3.76 -5.32 -1.27
C GLY A 93 4.37 -6.05 -0.09
N GLY A 94 4.07 -5.55 1.12
CA GLY A 94 4.40 -6.20 2.37
C GLY A 94 5.24 -5.39 3.34
N GLY A 95 6.51 -5.71 3.47
CA GLY A 95 7.48 -4.97 4.29
C GLY A 95 8.14 -3.84 3.51
N THR A 96 9.16 -4.18 2.73
CA THR A 96 9.87 -3.27 1.81
C THR A 96 10.34 -4.10 0.62
N PRO A 97 9.52 -4.24 -0.42
CA PRO A 97 9.86 -5.08 -1.58
C PRO A 97 11.20 -4.77 -2.23
N THR A 98 11.57 -3.50 -2.28
CA THR A 98 12.82 -3.02 -2.90
C THR A 98 14.09 -3.28 -2.07
N ILE A 99 13.98 -3.98 -0.92
CA ILE A 99 15.11 -4.21 0.00
C ILE A 99 16.26 -5.02 -0.64
N MET A 100 15.93 -5.86 -1.62
CA MET A 100 16.89 -6.60 -2.46
C MET A 100 16.55 -6.32 -3.92
N ILE A 101 16.99 -5.17 -4.41
CA ILE A 101 16.56 -4.62 -5.70
C ILE A 101 16.83 -5.56 -6.88
N ASP A 102 17.96 -6.28 -6.90
CA ASP A 102 18.30 -7.19 -7.99
C ASP A 102 17.38 -8.42 -7.99
N GLU A 103 17.15 -9.03 -6.83
CA GLU A 103 16.22 -10.14 -6.67
C GLU A 103 14.77 -9.75 -7.03
N LEU A 104 14.37 -8.51 -6.71
CA LEU A 104 13.06 -7.97 -7.08
C LEU A 104 12.94 -7.82 -8.60
N CYS A 105 13.97 -7.25 -9.25
CA CYS A 105 13.99 -7.11 -10.71
C CYS A 105 13.91 -8.46 -11.41
N ASP A 106 14.71 -9.44 -10.97
CA ASP A 106 14.68 -10.81 -11.50
C ASP A 106 13.31 -11.47 -11.32
N PHE A 107 12.64 -11.22 -10.19
CA PHE A 107 11.28 -11.70 -9.94
C PHE A 107 10.25 -11.05 -10.88
N ILE A 108 10.31 -9.72 -11.08
CA ILE A 108 9.41 -9.00 -11.98
C ILE A 108 9.63 -9.47 -13.44
N ASP A 109 10.88 -9.58 -13.86
CA ASP A 109 11.24 -10.02 -15.22
C ASP A 109 10.78 -11.47 -15.47
N LEU A 110 10.87 -12.35 -14.47
CA LEU A 110 10.30 -13.70 -14.54
C LEU A 110 8.77 -13.63 -14.66
N ALA A 111 8.09 -12.87 -13.83
CA ALA A 111 6.65 -12.76 -13.84
C ALA A 111 6.12 -12.23 -15.18
N LYS A 112 6.72 -11.16 -15.72
CA LYS A 112 6.37 -10.60 -17.05
C LYS A 112 6.63 -11.57 -18.20
N ARG A 113 7.61 -12.46 -18.08
CA ARG A 113 7.89 -13.48 -19.09
C ARG A 113 6.88 -14.62 -19.06
N GLU A 114 6.45 -15.00 -17.87
CA GLU A 114 5.60 -16.18 -17.66
C GLU A 114 4.09 -15.91 -17.75
N PHE A 115 3.67 -14.63 -17.59
CA PHE A 115 2.28 -14.21 -17.56
C PHE A 115 2.05 -12.97 -18.43
N SER A 116 0.78 -12.71 -18.75
CA SER A 116 0.33 -11.58 -19.61
C SER A 116 0.31 -10.23 -18.86
N ILE A 117 1.24 -10.00 -17.90
CA ILE A 117 1.27 -8.83 -17.04
C ILE A 117 1.51 -7.55 -17.85
N LYS A 118 0.58 -6.60 -17.73
CA LYS A 118 0.59 -5.29 -18.40
C LYS A 118 1.00 -4.18 -17.44
N GLU A 119 0.75 -4.36 -16.14
CA GLU A 119 0.98 -3.36 -15.11
C GLU A 119 1.59 -3.98 -13.86
N VAL A 120 2.59 -3.29 -13.30
CA VAL A 120 3.25 -3.66 -12.05
C VAL A 120 3.20 -2.50 -11.08
N SER A 121 2.62 -2.74 -9.90
CA SER A 121 2.67 -1.85 -8.75
C SER A 121 3.61 -2.41 -7.70
N CYS A 122 4.43 -1.54 -7.09
CA CYS A 122 5.41 -1.95 -6.08
C CYS A 122 5.47 -0.94 -4.93
N GLU A 123 5.58 -1.44 -3.70
CA GLU A 123 5.81 -0.62 -2.52
C GLU A 123 7.29 -0.40 -2.25
N THR A 124 7.62 0.75 -1.65
CA THR A 124 9.00 1.11 -1.26
C THR A 124 9.03 2.06 -0.06
N ASN A 125 10.23 2.43 0.35
CA ASN A 125 10.50 3.46 1.35
C ASN A 125 11.39 4.58 0.77
N PRO A 126 11.39 5.80 1.36
CA PRO A 126 12.11 6.96 0.81
C PRO A 126 13.60 6.76 0.59
N ASN A 127 14.28 5.97 1.42
CA ASN A 127 15.72 5.71 1.28
C ASN A 127 16.09 4.90 0.02
N HIS A 128 15.11 4.31 -0.66
CA HIS A 128 15.31 3.60 -1.94
C HIS A 128 14.99 4.47 -3.16
N LEU A 129 14.58 5.73 -2.98
CA LEU A 129 14.38 6.70 -4.07
C LEU A 129 15.72 7.31 -4.51
N ILE A 130 16.67 6.47 -4.86
CA ILE A 130 18.01 6.85 -5.31
C ILE A 130 18.23 6.38 -6.77
N PRO A 131 19.05 7.06 -7.57
CA PRO A 131 19.22 6.76 -8.99
C PRO A 131 19.48 5.28 -9.30
N SER A 132 20.34 4.62 -8.52
CA SER A 132 20.67 3.22 -8.74
C SER A 132 19.50 2.24 -8.59
N TYR A 133 18.47 2.61 -7.81
CA TYR A 133 17.22 1.85 -7.67
C TYR A 133 16.20 2.29 -8.72
N LEU A 134 16.05 3.60 -8.92
CA LEU A 134 15.10 4.16 -9.87
C LEU A 134 15.37 3.67 -11.29
N ASP A 135 16.64 3.68 -11.72
CA ASP A 135 17.08 3.17 -13.03
C ASP A 135 16.73 1.68 -13.24
N LYS A 136 16.84 0.86 -12.18
CA LYS A 136 16.48 -0.56 -12.24
C LYS A 136 14.98 -0.80 -12.29
N LEU A 137 14.19 0.05 -11.62
CA LEU A 137 12.73 -0.07 -11.56
C LEU A 137 12.06 0.52 -12.81
N GLN A 138 12.68 1.48 -13.47
CA GLN A 138 12.15 2.13 -14.67
C GLN A 138 11.86 1.09 -15.78
N GLY A 139 10.64 1.14 -16.32
CA GLY A 139 10.17 0.18 -17.33
C GLY A 139 9.75 -1.20 -16.79
N ARG A 140 10.09 -1.51 -15.53
CA ARG A 140 9.62 -2.71 -14.84
C ARG A 140 8.39 -2.45 -13.98
N VAL A 141 8.39 -1.31 -13.26
CA VAL A 141 7.33 -0.87 -12.37
C VAL A 141 6.62 0.31 -13.01
N ASP A 142 5.31 0.26 -13.08
CA ASP A 142 4.44 1.31 -13.63
C ASP A 142 3.99 2.26 -12.53
N ARG A 143 3.60 1.72 -11.35
CA ARG A 143 3.20 2.49 -10.16
C ARG A 143 4.11 2.18 -8.98
N LEU A 144 4.74 3.20 -8.40
CA LEU A 144 5.55 3.08 -7.19
C LEU A 144 4.82 3.73 -6.01
N SER A 145 4.58 2.96 -4.93
CA SER A 145 3.99 3.47 -3.69
C SER A 145 5.07 3.67 -2.64
N VAL A 146 5.18 4.89 -2.12
CA VAL A 146 6.24 5.29 -1.19
C VAL A 146 5.66 5.54 0.18
N GLY A 147 6.03 4.71 1.15
CA GLY A 147 5.64 4.90 2.55
C GLY A 147 6.36 6.08 3.18
N VAL A 148 5.76 7.27 3.20
CA VAL A 148 6.30 8.49 3.82
C VAL A 148 5.77 8.66 5.24
N GLN A 149 4.48 8.55 5.41
CA GLN A 149 3.70 8.61 6.66
C GLN A 149 3.49 10.03 7.19
N SER A 150 4.50 10.89 7.22
CA SER A 150 4.49 12.31 7.55
C SER A 150 5.77 12.97 7.07
N PHE A 151 5.75 14.27 6.83
CA PHE A 151 6.95 15.08 6.60
C PHE A 151 7.41 15.80 7.89
N ASP A 152 6.64 15.72 8.97
CA ASP A 152 7.05 16.31 10.25
C ASP A 152 8.18 15.51 10.91
N ASN A 153 9.30 16.18 11.14
CA ASN A 153 10.51 15.56 11.71
C ASN A 153 10.30 15.01 13.13
N GLY A 154 9.38 15.60 13.91
CA GLY A 154 9.02 15.12 15.23
C GLY A 154 8.25 13.81 15.17
N LEU A 155 7.25 13.71 14.28
CA LEU A 155 6.50 12.49 14.04
C LEU A 155 7.39 11.40 13.43
N LEU A 156 8.24 11.72 12.46
CA LEU A 156 9.19 10.76 11.88
C LEU A 156 10.12 10.15 12.95
N LYS A 157 10.58 10.92 13.92
CA LYS A 157 11.38 10.44 15.06
C LYS A 157 10.55 9.51 15.96
N GLN A 158 9.32 9.89 16.29
CA GLN A 158 8.42 9.04 17.11
C GLN A 158 8.09 7.71 16.41
N MET A 159 8.03 7.72 15.09
CA MET A 159 7.79 6.54 14.27
C MET A 159 9.03 5.67 14.03
N ASP A 160 10.20 6.05 14.57
CA ASP A 160 11.49 5.40 14.32
C ASP A 160 11.87 5.39 12.83
N ARG A 161 11.55 6.48 12.11
CA ARG A 161 11.78 6.61 10.66
C ARG A 161 12.84 7.63 10.29
N TYR A 162 12.99 8.69 11.08
CA TYR A 162 13.84 9.83 10.76
C TYR A 162 15.29 9.46 10.42
N ASP A 163 15.94 8.66 11.28
CA ASP A 163 17.35 8.30 11.11
C ASP A 163 17.60 7.40 9.88
N LYS A 164 16.60 6.63 9.49
CA LYS A 164 16.72 5.68 8.38
C LYS A 164 16.28 6.26 7.05
N TYR A 165 15.19 7.02 7.06
CA TYR A 165 14.53 7.46 5.81
C TYR A 165 14.75 8.95 5.50
N GLY A 166 15.34 9.70 6.44
CA GLY A 166 15.65 11.11 6.28
C GLY A 166 14.65 12.07 6.90
N SER A 167 14.94 13.36 6.78
CA SER A 167 14.02 14.42 7.19
C SER A 167 12.89 14.58 6.18
N GLY A 168 11.78 15.23 6.60
CA GLY A 168 10.66 15.52 5.72
C GLY A 168 11.09 16.24 4.44
N GLU A 169 12.00 17.23 4.57
CA GLU A 169 12.52 17.99 3.44
C GLU A 169 13.32 17.10 2.47
N SER A 170 14.17 16.20 2.99
CA SER A 170 14.95 15.28 2.15
C SER A 170 14.06 14.23 1.47
N ILE A 171 13.01 13.78 2.15
CA ILE A 171 12.01 12.87 1.59
C ILE A 171 11.26 13.56 0.44
N LEU A 172 10.84 14.82 0.62
CA LEU A 172 10.16 15.60 -0.41
C LEU A 172 11.02 15.73 -1.68
N GLU A 173 12.30 16.07 -1.53
CA GLU A 173 13.22 16.17 -2.68
C GLU A 173 13.40 14.81 -3.37
N SER A 174 13.48 13.71 -2.63
CA SER A 174 13.55 12.37 -3.20
C SER A 174 12.28 12.00 -3.99
N ILE A 175 11.09 12.40 -3.53
CA ILE A 175 9.82 12.22 -4.24
C ILE A 175 9.83 12.98 -5.55
N LYS A 176 10.22 14.26 -5.56
CA LYS A 176 10.32 15.08 -6.78
C LYS A 176 11.25 14.47 -7.83
N VAL A 177 12.37 13.89 -7.38
CA VAL A 177 13.31 13.20 -8.28
C VAL A 177 12.71 11.91 -8.83
N ALA A 178 12.00 11.14 -8.01
CA ALA A 178 11.49 9.83 -8.39
C ALA A 178 10.22 9.90 -9.25
N ALA A 179 9.38 10.92 -9.08
CA ALA A 179 8.07 11.00 -9.76
C ALA A 179 8.13 10.80 -11.28
N PRO A 180 9.11 11.39 -12.03
CA PRO A 180 9.17 11.23 -13.48
C PRO A 180 9.55 9.83 -13.98
N TYR A 181 10.01 8.93 -13.11
CA TYR A 181 10.43 7.58 -13.50
C TYR A 181 9.25 6.61 -13.73
N PHE A 182 8.09 6.94 -13.20
CA PHE A 182 6.93 6.05 -13.15
C PHE A 182 5.70 6.67 -13.80
N LYS A 183 4.78 5.85 -14.30
CA LYS A 183 3.47 6.34 -14.77
C LYS A 183 2.66 6.98 -13.64
N SER A 184 2.81 6.43 -12.42
CA SER A 184 2.23 6.99 -11.21
C SER A 184 3.17 6.76 -10.02
N LEU A 185 3.41 7.81 -9.24
CA LEU A 185 4.04 7.70 -7.92
C LEU A 185 2.98 8.03 -6.88
N ASN A 186 2.76 7.11 -5.96
CA ASN A 186 1.87 7.28 -4.82
C ASN A 186 2.68 7.61 -3.56
N VAL A 187 2.18 8.55 -2.77
CA VAL A 187 2.73 8.91 -1.46
C VAL A 187 1.77 8.44 -0.38
N ASP A 188 2.18 7.42 0.40
CA ASP A 188 1.40 6.92 1.52
C ASP A 188 1.63 7.75 2.77
N MET A 189 0.58 8.34 3.28
CA MET A 189 0.54 9.16 4.49
C MET A 189 -0.31 8.49 5.56
N ILE A 190 0.04 8.73 6.81
CA ILE A 190 -0.79 8.32 7.94
C ILE A 190 -1.20 9.57 8.72
N PHE A 191 -2.49 9.72 8.97
CA PHE A 191 -3.00 10.79 9.80
C PHE A 191 -3.52 10.29 11.15
N ASN A 192 -3.81 11.24 12.05
CA ASN A 192 -4.29 11.01 13.40
C ASN A 192 -3.27 10.37 14.37
N PHE A 193 -1.96 10.63 14.16
CA PHE A 193 -0.97 10.34 15.21
C PHE A 193 -1.29 11.13 16.48
N PRO A 194 -1.11 10.55 17.69
CA PRO A 194 -1.43 11.24 18.95
C PRO A 194 -0.83 12.63 19.10
N ALA A 195 0.41 12.82 18.65
CA ALA A 195 1.11 14.12 18.70
C ALA A 195 0.86 15.01 17.46
N GLN A 196 0.12 14.55 16.47
CA GLN A 196 -0.18 15.33 15.28
C GLN A 196 -1.21 16.42 15.57
N THR A 197 -0.89 17.66 15.25
CA THR A 197 -1.81 18.79 15.31
C THR A 197 -2.42 19.09 13.93
N GLU A 198 -3.44 19.96 13.86
CA GLU A 198 -3.98 20.41 12.56
C GLU A 198 -2.92 21.14 11.74
N GLU A 199 -2.01 21.89 12.36
CA GLU A 199 -0.92 22.60 11.69
C GLU A 199 0.06 21.61 11.04
N ILE A 200 0.42 20.54 11.76
CA ILE A 200 1.29 19.48 11.21
C ILE A 200 0.59 18.79 10.03
N LEU A 201 -0.69 18.45 10.16
CA LEU A 201 -1.47 17.83 9.08
C LEU A 201 -1.54 18.74 7.84
N ARG A 202 -1.81 20.03 8.03
CA ARG A 202 -1.85 21.01 6.92
C ARG A 202 -0.49 21.15 6.24
N ARG A 203 0.59 21.15 7.03
CA ARG A 203 1.94 21.16 6.49
C ARG A 203 2.25 19.89 5.68
N ASP A 204 1.87 18.73 6.17
CA ASP A 204 1.99 17.45 5.44
C ASP A 204 1.25 17.52 4.09
N LEU A 205 0.02 18.08 4.06
CA LEU A 205 -0.78 18.26 2.84
C LEU A 205 -0.10 19.23 1.85
N GLU A 206 0.44 20.36 2.33
CA GLU A 206 1.20 21.31 1.50
C GLU A 206 2.40 20.61 0.84
N MET A 207 3.16 19.80 1.59
CA MET A 207 4.32 19.08 1.08
C MET A 207 3.94 17.97 0.10
N VAL A 208 2.81 17.28 0.29
CA VAL A 208 2.27 16.33 -0.70
C VAL A 208 1.96 17.04 -2.02
N ILE A 209 1.28 18.19 -1.95
CA ILE A 209 0.93 18.98 -3.14
C ILE A 209 2.20 19.50 -3.82
N GLU A 210 3.16 20.02 -3.06
CA GLU A 210 4.46 20.50 -3.56
C GLU A 210 5.27 19.37 -4.23
N GLY A 211 5.23 18.16 -3.67
CA GLY A 211 5.90 16.98 -4.21
C GLY A 211 5.38 16.55 -5.57
N GLY A 212 4.16 16.93 -5.92
CA GLY A 212 3.59 16.73 -7.25
C GLY A 212 3.34 15.27 -7.61
N SER A 213 3.20 14.39 -6.61
CA SER A 213 2.90 12.97 -6.81
C SER A 213 1.61 12.78 -7.60
N GLY A 214 1.59 11.79 -8.51
CA GLY A 214 0.40 11.46 -9.30
C GLY A 214 -0.75 10.92 -8.46
N GLN A 215 -0.44 10.37 -7.27
CA GLN A 215 -1.41 9.83 -6.33
C GLN A 215 -0.93 10.03 -4.89
N THR A 216 -1.85 10.17 -3.96
CA THR A 216 -1.56 10.13 -2.52
C THR A 216 -2.65 9.37 -1.77
N THR A 217 -2.24 8.64 -0.76
CA THR A 217 -3.16 7.87 0.09
C THR A 217 -2.97 8.28 1.54
N PHE A 218 -4.06 8.66 2.22
CA PHE A 218 -4.07 9.05 3.63
C PHE A 218 -4.82 8.01 4.46
N TYR A 219 -4.08 7.17 5.19
CA TYR A 219 -4.66 6.17 6.08
C TYR A 219 -4.82 6.72 7.50
N PRO A 220 -5.94 6.46 8.19
CA PRO A 220 -6.02 6.74 9.61
C PRO A 220 -5.05 5.82 10.38
N LEU A 221 -4.46 6.33 11.46
CA LEU A 221 -3.64 5.50 12.35
C LEU A 221 -4.50 4.46 13.05
N MET A 222 -4.41 3.22 12.62
CA MET A 222 -5.16 2.09 13.16
C MET A 222 -4.37 1.32 14.21
N ALA A 223 -4.89 1.27 15.43
CA ALA A 223 -4.33 0.45 16.50
C ALA A 223 -4.93 -0.97 16.44
N SER A 224 -4.32 -1.86 15.66
CA SER A 224 -4.73 -3.27 15.70
C SER A 224 -4.43 -3.90 17.08
N PRO A 225 -5.17 -4.94 17.52
CA PRO A 225 -4.95 -5.57 18.82
C PRO A 225 -3.52 -6.07 19.04
N SER A 226 -2.81 -6.42 17.96
CA SER A 226 -1.41 -6.89 18.01
C SER A 226 -0.41 -5.78 18.32
N VAL A 227 -0.67 -4.55 17.91
CA VAL A 227 0.24 -3.41 18.08
C VAL A 227 -0.25 -2.35 19.07
N GLU A 228 -1.50 -2.39 19.50
CA GLU A 228 -2.13 -1.37 20.36
C GLU A 228 -1.30 -1.03 21.61
N LYS A 229 -0.81 -2.06 22.32
CA LYS A 229 0.00 -1.87 23.52
C LYS A 229 1.37 -1.26 23.22
N SER A 230 1.97 -1.65 22.10
CA SER A 230 3.27 -1.11 21.65
C SER A 230 3.08 0.33 21.19
N LEU A 231 2.08 0.58 20.37
CA LEU A 231 1.72 1.89 19.86
C LEU A 231 1.47 2.89 21.01
N ALA A 232 0.65 2.51 22.00
CA ALA A 232 0.34 3.36 23.14
C ALA A 232 1.58 3.74 23.98
N ARG A 233 2.63 2.88 23.97
CA ARG A 233 3.89 3.17 24.70
C ARG A 233 4.85 4.06 23.91
N THR A 234 4.88 3.92 22.58
CA THR A 234 5.88 4.56 21.71
C THR A 234 5.35 5.83 21.06
N VAL A 235 4.11 5.83 20.63
CA VAL A 235 3.48 6.92 19.86
C VAL A 235 2.39 7.63 20.67
N GLY A 236 1.71 6.91 21.55
CA GLY A 236 0.60 7.42 22.36
C GLY A 236 -0.73 6.78 22.03
N LYS A 237 -1.78 7.22 22.72
CA LYS A 237 -3.14 6.70 22.54
C LYS A 237 -3.84 7.44 21.40
N VAL A 238 -4.42 6.68 20.46
CA VAL A 238 -5.18 7.23 19.33
C VAL A 238 -6.48 7.89 19.80
N ASP A 239 -6.77 9.07 19.27
CA ASP A 239 -8.01 9.80 19.49
C ASP A 239 -8.94 9.64 18.28
N TYR A 240 -9.92 8.75 18.39
CA TYR A 240 -10.85 8.47 17.30
C TYR A 240 -11.91 9.57 17.09
N GLU A 241 -12.13 10.47 18.06
CA GLU A 241 -13.05 11.59 17.87
C GLU A 241 -12.44 12.66 16.95
N ARG A 242 -11.11 12.81 16.97
CA ARG A 242 -10.37 13.73 16.11
C ARG A 242 -10.23 13.22 14.66
N GLU A 243 -10.33 11.92 14.45
CA GLU A 243 -10.11 11.28 13.14
C GLU A 243 -11.01 11.86 12.06
N GLN A 244 -12.30 12.04 12.35
CA GLN A 244 -13.26 12.64 11.42
C GLN A 244 -12.83 14.05 11.02
N ARG A 245 -12.46 14.87 11.99
CA ARG A 245 -12.02 16.25 11.73
C ARG A 245 -10.79 16.31 10.84
N PHE A 246 -9.82 15.43 11.07
CA PHE A 246 -8.62 15.37 10.25
C PHE A 246 -8.92 14.90 8.83
N TYR A 247 -9.81 13.93 8.67
CA TYR A 247 -10.24 13.49 7.36
C TYR A 247 -11.00 14.59 6.57
N GLU A 248 -11.83 15.38 7.25
CA GLU A 248 -12.48 16.55 6.64
C GLU A 248 -11.44 17.54 6.10
N ILE A 249 -10.39 17.86 6.87
CA ILE A 249 -9.30 18.75 6.43
C ILE A 249 -8.58 18.18 5.20
N ILE A 250 -8.28 16.88 5.19
CA ILE A 250 -7.62 16.20 4.07
C ILE A 250 -8.49 16.31 2.82
N SER A 251 -9.75 15.90 2.93
CA SER A 251 -10.70 15.87 1.82
C SER A 251 -10.97 17.28 1.25
N GLU A 252 -11.18 18.28 2.12
CA GLU A 252 -11.38 19.67 1.70
C GLU A 252 -10.14 20.24 1.01
N THR A 253 -8.93 19.95 1.52
CA THR A 253 -7.69 20.49 0.96
C THR A 253 -7.36 19.85 -0.38
N LEU A 254 -7.47 18.52 -0.49
CA LEU A 254 -7.06 17.79 -1.68
C LEU A 254 -8.13 17.78 -2.77
N ALA A 255 -9.42 17.66 -2.42
CA ALA A 255 -10.51 17.39 -3.37
C ALA A 255 -11.79 18.20 -3.12
N GLY A 256 -11.78 19.24 -2.28
CA GLY A 256 -12.98 19.97 -1.84
C GLY A 256 -13.62 20.89 -2.89
N GLY A 257 -13.03 21.08 -4.06
CA GLY A 257 -13.57 22.00 -5.08
C GLY A 257 -13.11 21.71 -6.50
N ALA A 258 -13.68 22.46 -7.46
CA ALA A 258 -13.36 22.32 -8.88
C ALA A 258 -11.88 22.59 -9.19
N ASN A 259 -11.22 23.44 -8.40
CA ASN A 259 -9.81 23.82 -8.59
C ASN A 259 -8.86 23.08 -7.62
N SER A 260 -9.35 22.07 -6.89
CA SER A 260 -8.51 21.29 -5.99
C SER A 260 -7.46 20.49 -6.78
N PRO A 261 -6.25 20.31 -6.23
CA PRO A 261 -5.13 19.67 -6.95
C PRO A 261 -5.35 18.19 -7.23
N TYR A 262 -6.24 17.55 -6.47
CA TYR A 262 -6.58 16.13 -6.60
C TYR A 262 -8.09 15.93 -6.74
N VAL A 263 -8.47 14.70 -7.05
CA VAL A 263 -9.84 14.18 -7.01
C VAL A 263 -9.86 12.91 -6.16
N HIS A 264 -11.01 12.58 -5.58
CA HIS A 264 -11.17 11.30 -4.88
C HIS A 264 -11.01 10.13 -5.85
N GLY A 265 -10.13 9.20 -5.53
CA GLY A 265 -10.03 7.89 -6.16
C GLY A 265 -10.79 6.85 -5.34
N SER A 266 -10.52 6.76 -4.05
CA SER A 266 -11.23 5.90 -3.09
C SER A 266 -11.51 6.66 -1.79
N ALA A 267 -11.91 5.94 -0.73
CA ALA A 267 -12.13 6.52 0.59
C ALA A 267 -10.90 7.26 1.15
N TRP A 268 -9.70 6.81 0.84
CA TRP A 268 -8.45 7.35 1.38
C TRP A 268 -7.43 7.74 0.31
N THR A 269 -7.70 7.44 -0.97
CA THR A 269 -6.80 7.70 -2.10
C THR A 269 -7.28 8.89 -2.90
N PHE A 270 -6.35 9.75 -3.28
CA PHE A 270 -6.56 10.95 -4.06
C PHE A 270 -5.64 10.92 -5.28
N ASN A 271 -6.22 11.05 -6.45
CA ASN A 271 -5.51 11.09 -7.73
C ASN A 271 -5.30 12.53 -8.15
N LYS A 272 -4.09 12.87 -8.61
CA LYS A 272 -3.79 14.19 -9.12
C LYS A 272 -4.72 14.54 -10.27
N ARG A 273 -5.29 15.73 -10.23
CA ARG A 273 -6.11 16.23 -11.32
C ARG A 273 -5.22 16.49 -12.54
N GLU A 274 -5.54 15.88 -13.65
CA GLU A 274 -4.91 16.17 -14.93
C GLU A 274 -5.59 17.41 -15.55
N ASP A 275 -4.86 18.21 -16.32
CA ASP A 275 -5.38 19.44 -16.94
C ASP A 275 -6.45 19.16 -18.02
N GLU A 276 -6.52 17.93 -18.53
CA GLU A 276 -7.59 17.44 -19.39
C GLU A 276 -8.49 16.50 -18.58
N GLU A 277 -9.82 16.71 -18.61
CA GLU A 277 -10.77 15.77 -18.00
C GLU A 277 -10.50 14.36 -18.56
N PRO A 278 -10.20 13.36 -17.73
CA PRO A 278 -10.13 12.01 -18.20
C PRO A 278 -11.51 11.64 -18.73
N ALA A 279 -11.59 11.20 -19.97
CA ALA A 279 -12.78 10.48 -20.45
C ALA A 279 -13.11 9.44 -19.39
N ALA A 280 -14.38 9.39 -18.96
CA ALA A 280 -14.85 8.51 -17.88
C ALA A 280 -14.20 7.13 -18.05
N LYS A 281 -13.26 6.80 -17.16
CA LYS A 281 -12.49 5.56 -17.23
C LYS A 281 -13.49 4.42 -17.07
N THR A 282 -13.60 3.59 -18.08
CA THR A 282 -14.44 2.39 -18.02
C THR A 282 -13.77 1.42 -17.06
N PRO A 283 -14.50 0.84 -16.09
CA PRO A 283 -13.94 -0.22 -15.26
C PRO A 283 -13.33 -1.30 -16.17
N GLY A 284 -12.03 -1.55 -16.03
CA GLY A 284 -11.32 -2.55 -16.83
C GLY A 284 -10.22 -2.06 -17.76
N ASP A 285 -9.90 -0.76 -17.82
CA ASP A 285 -8.81 -0.23 -18.67
C ASP A 285 -7.39 -0.49 -18.14
N GLY A 286 -7.24 -1.33 -17.11
CA GLY A 286 -5.94 -1.86 -16.68
C GLY A 286 -5.02 -0.87 -15.94
N GLN A 287 -5.50 0.29 -15.53
CA GLN A 287 -4.76 1.15 -14.60
C GLN A 287 -5.16 0.82 -13.16
N MET A 288 -4.18 0.41 -12.36
CA MET A 288 -4.36 0.39 -10.89
C MET A 288 -4.50 1.82 -10.39
N ILE A 289 -5.72 2.36 -10.50
CA ILE A 289 -6.01 3.76 -10.17
C ILE A 289 -6.00 3.96 -8.66
N ASP A 290 -6.36 2.92 -7.90
CA ASP A 290 -6.56 2.98 -6.47
C ASP A 290 -5.83 1.87 -5.69
N GLU A 291 -6.43 1.42 -4.62
CA GLU A 291 -5.94 0.28 -3.87
C GLU A 291 -5.99 -0.98 -4.76
N TYR A 292 -4.95 -1.78 -4.69
CA TYR A 292 -4.71 -2.97 -5.52
C TYR A 292 -5.85 -4.01 -5.56
N ILE A 293 -6.89 -3.86 -4.75
CA ILE A 293 -8.01 -4.80 -4.65
C ILE A 293 -9.27 -4.30 -5.39
N VAL A 294 -9.34 -3.01 -5.74
CA VAL A 294 -10.60 -2.38 -6.18
C VAL A 294 -11.12 -2.91 -7.51
N ASP A 295 -10.24 -3.27 -8.43
CA ASP A 295 -10.61 -3.76 -9.76
C ASP A 295 -10.73 -5.29 -9.86
N TYR A 296 -10.38 -6.02 -8.79
CA TYR A 296 -10.35 -7.48 -8.79
C TYR A 296 -11.15 -8.04 -7.61
N GLU A 297 -12.22 -8.77 -7.94
CA GLU A 297 -13.03 -9.45 -6.92
C GLU A 297 -12.27 -10.60 -6.25
N GLU A 298 -11.33 -11.20 -6.99
CA GLU A 298 -10.55 -12.36 -6.55
C GLU A 298 -9.09 -12.21 -6.98
N TYR A 299 -8.18 -12.63 -6.12
CA TYR A 299 -6.75 -12.62 -6.39
C TYR A 299 -6.00 -13.72 -5.66
N PRO A 300 -5.14 -14.47 -6.36
CA PRO A 300 -4.12 -15.29 -5.73
C PRO A 300 -3.02 -14.41 -5.12
N ALA A 301 -2.46 -14.90 -4.01
CA ALA A 301 -1.29 -14.30 -3.37
C ALA A 301 -0.19 -15.34 -3.20
N ILE A 302 1.06 -14.88 -3.33
CA ILE A 302 2.26 -15.66 -3.05
C ILE A 302 3.15 -14.97 -2.04
N GLY A 303 4.00 -15.72 -1.39
CA GLY A 303 4.87 -15.23 -0.34
C GLY A 303 4.23 -15.26 1.04
N SER A 304 5.07 -15.41 2.07
CA SER A 304 4.64 -15.54 3.47
C SER A 304 3.98 -14.26 3.98
N GLY A 305 2.69 -14.31 4.20
CA GLY A 305 1.85 -13.19 4.62
C GLY A 305 0.95 -12.65 3.51
N GLY A 306 1.12 -13.14 2.28
CA GLY A 306 0.13 -12.98 1.22
C GLY A 306 -1.15 -13.71 1.60
N MET A 307 -2.29 -13.07 1.37
CA MET A 307 -3.60 -13.65 1.61
C MET A 307 -4.33 -13.80 0.28
N THR A 308 -4.56 -15.04 -0.11
CA THR A 308 -5.32 -15.38 -1.32
C THR A 308 -6.81 -15.29 -1.04
N TYR A 309 -7.57 -14.64 -1.90
CA TYR A 309 -9.02 -14.61 -1.86
C TYR A 309 -9.61 -15.13 -3.17
N LEU A 310 -10.22 -16.30 -3.14
CA LEU A 310 -10.78 -16.98 -4.31
C LEU A 310 -12.07 -17.72 -3.93
N GLY A 311 -13.13 -17.59 -4.73
CA GLY A 311 -14.39 -18.31 -4.52
C GLY A 311 -14.98 -18.11 -3.13
N HIS A 312 -14.93 -16.89 -2.59
CA HIS A 312 -15.36 -16.56 -1.22
C HIS A 312 -14.57 -17.27 -0.09
N THR A 313 -13.37 -17.78 -0.41
CA THR A 313 -12.48 -18.45 0.55
C THR A 313 -11.16 -17.70 0.66
N GLN A 314 -10.65 -17.58 1.88
CA GLN A 314 -9.32 -17.05 2.15
C GLN A 314 -8.35 -18.22 2.39
N TYR A 315 -7.18 -18.14 1.77
CA TYR A 315 -6.10 -19.14 1.86
C TYR A 315 -4.82 -18.52 2.38
#